data_afa8cd1ea9fff25c14e2648aee590e62
#
_entry.id   afa8cd1ea9fff25c14e2648aee590e62
#
_cell.length_a   1.000
_cell.length_b   1.000
_cell.length_c   1.000
_cell.angle_alpha   90.00
_cell.angle_beta   90.00
_cell.angle_gamma   90.00
#
_symmetry.space_group_name_H-M   'P 1'
#
loop_
_entity.id
_entity.type
_entity.pdbx_description
1 polymer ?
#
loop_
_entity_poly.entity_id
_entity_poly.type
_entity_poly.pdbx_seq_one_letter_code
_entity_poly.pdbx_strand_id
1 'polypeptide(L)'
;MFFKKNKDQIKNNDLTKVAALLIHAAKIDENYSQKEEEIIKQTLIKIGVRDHNVQNVIDEAKIIEENTNQILDFTKKVKNMNEQNKIKIIESLWQIIYSNKEADIYETNLMRRLAGLLYIDSKIMGDIKEKIKKKTYNDLCCK
;
A
#
# COMPACT_ATOMS: atom_id res chain seq x y z
N MET A 1 30.66 11.77 -8.03
CA MET A 1 30.17 11.66 -7.76
C MET A 1 29.44 11.38 -7.35
N PHE A 2 29.23 11.38 -7.24
CA PHE A 2 28.65 11.22 -7.05
C PHE A 2 27.87 10.85 -6.63
N PHE A 3 27.76 10.80 -6.52
CA PHE A 3 26.91 10.36 -6.26
C PHE A 3 26.65 9.69 -5.31
N LYS A 4 26.64 9.93 -4.68
CA LYS A 4 26.42 9.36 -3.74
C LYS A 4 25.16 9.46 -3.33
N LYS A 5 24.45 8.66 -3.70
CA LYS A 5 23.23 8.62 -3.35
C LYS A 5 23.13 8.22 -2.00
N ASN A 6 22.29 8.71 -1.25
CA ASN A 6 21.97 8.31 0.04
C ASN A 6 21.48 6.93 0.02
N LYS A 7 22.10 6.05 0.68
CA LYS A 7 21.70 4.67 0.70
C LYS A 7 20.37 4.48 1.39
N ASP A 8 20.02 5.44 2.22
CA ASP A 8 18.77 5.35 2.97
C ASP A 8 17.56 5.81 2.14
N GLN A 9 17.81 6.43 1.02
CA GLN A 9 16.72 6.88 0.18
C GLN A 9 16.18 5.73 -0.63
N ILE A 10 14.86 5.58 -0.61
CA ILE A 10 14.22 4.60 -1.45
C ILE A 10 14.17 5.16 -2.86
N LYS A 11 14.56 4.37 -3.82
CA LYS A 11 14.57 4.82 -5.21
C LYS A 11 13.15 5.06 -5.68
N ASN A 12 12.98 6.05 -6.55
CA ASN A 12 11.67 6.36 -7.10
C ASN A 12 11.03 5.14 -7.76
N ASN A 13 11.85 4.33 -8.42
CA ASN A 13 11.35 3.13 -9.06
C ASN A 13 10.74 2.16 -8.05
N ASP A 14 11.36 2.04 -6.89
CA ASP A 14 10.83 1.17 -5.85
C ASP A 14 9.52 1.72 -5.30
N LEU A 15 9.45 3.03 -5.12
CA LEU A 15 8.22 3.65 -4.62
C LEU A 15 7.09 3.54 -5.64
N THR A 16 7.42 3.58 -6.92
CA THR A 16 6.43 3.37 -7.96
C THR A 16 5.84 1.97 -7.87
N LYS A 17 6.67 0.97 -7.58
CA LYS A 17 6.18 -0.40 -7.44
C LYS A 17 5.35 -0.58 -6.18
N VAL A 18 5.70 0.13 -5.11
CA VAL A 18 4.85 0.14 -3.92
C VAL A 18 3.48 0.73 -4.25
N ALA A 19 3.48 1.84 -4.98
CA ALA A 19 2.22 2.46 -5.40
C ALA A 19 1.41 1.51 -6.27
N ALA A 20 2.07 0.76 -7.15
CA ALA A 20 1.38 -0.20 -8.00
C ALA A 20 0.72 -1.30 -7.17
N LEU A 21 1.37 -1.74 -6.09
CA LEU A 21 0.77 -2.73 -5.20
C LEU A 21 -0.48 -2.17 -4.53
N LEU A 22 -0.41 -0.93 -4.07
CA LEU A 22 -1.56 -0.30 -3.44
C LEU A 22 -2.72 -0.13 -4.42
N ILE A 23 -2.41 0.25 -5.65
CA ILE A 23 -3.42 0.39 -6.69
C ILE A 23 -4.04 -0.97 -7.01
N HIS A 24 -3.22 -2.01 -7.07
CA HIS A 24 -3.71 -3.35 -7.34
C HIS A 24 -4.74 -3.77 -6.29
N ALA A 25 -4.43 -3.51 -5.02
CA ALA A 25 -5.36 -3.83 -3.94
C ALA A 25 -6.66 -3.04 -4.07
N ALA A 26 -6.55 -1.78 -4.46
CA ALA A 26 -7.73 -0.94 -4.58
C ALA A 26 -8.63 -1.36 -5.75
N LYS A 27 -8.06 -2.02 -6.75
CA LYS A 27 -8.81 -2.42 -7.94
C LYS A 27 -9.45 -3.80 -7.83
N ILE A 28 -9.24 -4.49 -6.71
CA ILE A 28 -9.76 -5.85 -6.56
C ILE A 28 -11.27 -5.89 -6.67
N ASP A 29 -11.96 -4.88 -6.12
CA ASP A 29 -13.41 -4.83 -6.21
C ASP A 29 -13.88 -4.02 -7.42
N GLU A 30 -12.98 -3.73 -8.34
CA GLU A 30 -13.26 -3.01 -9.57
C GLU A 30 -13.77 -1.59 -9.33
N ASN A 31 -13.41 -1.03 -8.20
CA ASN A 31 -13.99 0.25 -7.79
C ASN A 31 -12.94 1.18 -7.23
N TYR A 32 -11.94 1.49 -8.04
CA TYR A 32 -10.85 2.34 -7.63
C TYR A 32 -11.38 3.78 -7.50
N SER A 33 -11.64 4.19 -6.29
CA SER A 33 -12.27 5.47 -6.01
C SER A 33 -11.24 6.54 -5.71
N GLN A 34 -11.70 7.79 -5.73
CA GLN A 34 -10.86 8.91 -5.37
C GLN A 34 -10.44 8.86 -3.91
N LYS A 35 -11.29 8.33 -3.06
CA LYS A 35 -10.97 8.15 -1.66
C LYS A 35 -9.79 7.21 -1.49
N GLU A 36 -9.79 6.11 -2.25
CA GLU A 36 -8.69 5.16 -2.21
C GLU A 36 -7.41 5.78 -2.76
N GLU A 37 -7.52 6.56 -3.82
CA GLU A 37 -6.35 7.24 -4.36
C GLU A 37 -5.75 8.22 -3.35
N GLU A 38 -6.60 8.88 -2.57
CA GLU A 38 -6.11 9.79 -1.55
C GLU A 38 -5.33 9.05 -0.46
N ILE A 39 -5.83 7.87 -0.06
CA ILE A 39 -5.11 7.04 0.90
C ILE A 39 -3.74 6.68 0.37
N ILE A 40 -3.67 6.31 -0.91
CA ILE A 40 -2.40 5.95 -1.54
C ILE A 40 -1.45 7.14 -1.55
N LYS A 41 -1.95 8.31 -1.90
CA LYS A 41 -1.12 9.52 -1.90
C LYS A 41 -0.53 9.81 -0.54
N GLN A 42 -1.34 9.73 0.50
CA GLN A 42 -0.87 10.00 1.86
C GLN A 42 0.18 8.99 2.28
N THR A 43 -0.01 7.73 1.91
CA THR A 43 0.95 6.69 2.25
C THR A 43 2.29 6.94 1.57
N LEU A 44 2.25 7.29 0.30
CA LEU A 44 3.48 7.54 -0.44
C LEU A 44 4.25 8.70 0.18
N ILE A 45 3.55 9.73 0.60
CA ILE A 45 4.19 10.86 1.27
C ILE A 45 4.84 10.40 2.57
N LYS A 46 4.13 9.57 3.34
CA LYS A 46 4.66 9.09 4.62
C LYS A 46 5.92 8.25 4.46
N ILE A 47 6.06 7.56 3.33
CA ILE A 47 7.24 6.72 3.13
C ILE A 47 8.32 7.40 2.30
N GLY A 48 8.14 8.67 1.96
CA GLY A 48 9.23 9.46 1.42
C GLY A 48 9.03 10.12 0.07
N VAL A 49 7.90 9.93 -0.58
CA VAL A 49 7.64 10.60 -1.86
C VAL A 49 7.32 12.07 -1.58
N ARG A 50 7.94 12.96 -2.32
CA ARG A 50 7.68 14.39 -2.14
C ARG A 50 6.32 14.75 -2.71
N ASP A 51 5.68 15.69 -2.03
CA ASP A 51 4.33 16.13 -2.38
C ASP A 51 4.16 16.43 -3.85
N HIS A 52 5.10 17.20 -4.41
CA HIS A 52 5.00 17.62 -5.80
C HIS A 52 5.24 16.49 -6.79
N ASN A 53 5.73 15.35 -6.31
CA ASN A 53 6.06 14.22 -7.16
C ASN A 53 5.09 13.07 -7.05
N VAL A 54 4.18 13.14 -6.09
CA VAL A 54 3.28 12.03 -5.78
C VAL A 54 2.39 11.66 -6.97
N GLN A 55 1.87 12.65 -7.67
CA GLN A 55 1.00 12.36 -8.80
C GLN A 55 1.74 11.64 -9.92
N ASN A 56 3.00 12.03 -10.16
CA ASN A 56 3.81 11.35 -11.17
C ASN A 56 4.04 9.90 -10.81
N VAL A 57 4.31 9.63 -9.54
CA VAL A 57 4.51 8.26 -9.08
C VAL A 57 3.24 7.43 -9.29
N ILE A 58 2.09 8.00 -8.97
CA ILE A 58 0.82 7.31 -9.14
C ILE A 58 0.54 7.03 -10.61
N ASP A 59 0.78 8.02 -11.46
CA ASP A 59 0.53 7.85 -12.89
C ASP A 59 1.39 6.74 -13.49
N GLU A 60 2.66 6.70 -13.12
CA GLU A 60 3.54 5.63 -13.55
C GLU A 60 3.11 4.29 -12.99
N ALA A 61 2.68 4.28 -11.74
CA ALA A 61 2.26 3.05 -11.09
C ALA A 61 1.01 2.46 -11.75
N LYS A 62 0.11 3.31 -12.19
CA LYS A 62 -1.08 2.84 -12.89
C LYS A 62 -0.71 2.10 -14.17
N ILE A 63 0.27 2.63 -14.90
CA ILE A 63 0.73 2.00 -16.14
C ILE A 63 1.37 0.65 -15.83
N ILE A 64 2.21 0.60 -14.81
CA ILE A 64 2.89 -0.64 -14.43
C ILE A 64 1.89 -1.67 -13.97
N GLU A 65 0.92 -1.28 -13.16
CA GLU A 65 -0.07 -2.20 -12.63
C GLU A 65 -0.93 -2.79 -13.76
N GLU A 66 -1.28 -1.97 -14.74
CA GLU A 66 -2.08 -2.43 -15.87
C GLU A 66 -1.33 -3.44 -16.73
N ASN A 67 -0.03 -3.30 -16.80
CA ASN A 67 0.79 -4.13 -17.69
C ASN A 67 1.42 -5.33 -17.00
N THR A 68 1.16 -5.51 -15.72
CA THR A 68 1.77 -6.59 -14.94
C THR A 68 0.68 -7.42 -14.27
N ASN A 69 0.72 -8.72 -14.50
CA ASN A 69 -0.25 -9.61 -13.87
C ASN A 69 0.27 -10.25 -12.60
N GLN A 70 1.53 -10.00 -12.25
CA GLN A 70 2.13 -10.68 -11.12
C GLN A 70 2.44 -9.73 -9.99
N ILE A 71 1.73 -9.92 -8.90
CA ILE A 71 1.91 -9.14 -7.69
C ILE A 71 3.32 -9.31 -7.11
N LEU A 72 3.98 -10.41 -7.46
CA LEU A 72 5.33 -10.69 -6.92
C LEU A 72 6.34 -9.61 -7.26
N ASP A 73 6.22 -8.99 -8.43
CA ASP A 73 7.13 -7.92 -8.81
C ASP A 73 7.04 -6.74 -7.87
N PHE A 74 5.82 -6.48 -7.39
CA PHE A 74 5.60 -5.35 -6.49
C PHE A 74 6.03 -5.69 -5.07
N THR A 75 5.74 -6.90 -4.63
CA THR A 75 6.04 -7.29 -3.26
C THR A 75 7.52 -7.44 -3.01
N LYS A 76 8.31 -7.75 -4.03
CA LYS A 76 9.75 -7.86 -3.86
C LYS A 76 10.36 -6.58 -3.31
N LYS A 77 9.86 -5.44 -3.75
CA LYS A 77 10.40 -4.17 -3.29
C LYS A 77 10.00 -3.88 -1.86
N VAL A 78 8.74 -4.16 -1.52
CA VAL A 78 8.25 -3.94 -0.17
C VAL A 78 8.95 -4.87 0.82
N LYS A 79 9.18 -6.10 0.41
CA LYS A 79 9.81 -7.10 1.25
C LYS A 79 11.17 -6.64 1.78
N ASN A 80 11.90 -5.88 0.99
CA ASN A 80 13.24 -5.43 1.35
C ASN A 80 13.27 -4.09 2.08
N MET A 81 12.11 -3.51 2.33
CA MET A 81 12.05 -2.25 3.05
C MET A 81 12.18 -2.49 4.54
N ASN A 82 12.47 -1.42 5.29
CA ASN A 82 12.55 -1.56 6.74
C ASN A 82 11.17 -1.84 7.31
N GLU A 83 11.17 -2.32 8.55
CA GLU A 83 9.95 -2.78 9.20
C GLU A 83 8.91 -1.66 9.32
N GLN A 84 9.35 -0.46 9.63
CA GLN A 84 8.43 0.66 9.80
C GLN A 84 7.69 0.98 8.51
N ASN A 85 8.41 0.96 7.39
CA ASN A 85 7.77 1.24 6.11
C ASN A 85 6.84 0.12 5.69
N LYS A 86 7.21 -1.13 5.97
CA LYS A 86 6.31 -2.25 5.70
C LYS A 86 5.01 -2.08 6.46
N ILE A 87 5.08 -1.71 7.72
CA ILE A 87 3.89 -1.53 8.54
C ILE A 87 3.01 -0.42 7.98
N LYS A 88 3.62 0.68 7.55
CA LYS A 88 2.84 1.77 6.95
C LYS A 88 2.11 1.31 5.70
N ILE A 89 2.76 0.50 4.89
CA ILE A 89 2.14 -0.02 3.68
C ILE A 89 0.99 -0.97 4.01
N ILE A 90 1.19 -1.84 5.00
CA ILE A 90 0.13 -2.76 5.43
C ILE A 90 -1.06 -1.99 6.00
N GLU A 91 -0.78 -0.97 6.80
CA GLU A 91 -1.86 -0.12 7.33
C GLU A 91 -2.67 0.49 6.20
N SER A 92 -1.98 0.97 5.19
CA SER A 92 -2.62 1.56 4.03
C SER A 92 -3.48 0.56 3.28
N LEU A 93 -2.97 -0.64 3.11
CA LEU A 93 -3.72 -1.68 2.42
C LEU A 93 -5.02 -1.98 3.16
N TRP A 94 -4.95 -2.09 4.49
CA TRP A 94 -6.18 -2.30 5.26
C TRP A 94 -7.10 -1.10 5.20
N GLN A 95 -6.55 0.12 5.18
CA GLN A 95 -7.39 1.32 5.03
C GLN A 95 -8.13 1.31 3.69
N ILE A 96 -7.45 0.91 2.64
CA ILE A 96 -8.07 0.82 1.32
C ILE A 96 -9.20 -0.20 1.35
N ILE A 97 -8.94 -1.36 1.94
CA ILE A 97 -9.91 -2.42 2.00
C ILE A 97 -11.16 -1.98 2.78
N TYR A 98 -10.95 -1.36 3.93
CA TYR A 98 -12.08 -0.95 4.77
C TYR A 98 -12.69 0.37 4.35
N SER A 99 -12.14 1.04 3.33
CA SER A 99 -12.76 2.27 2.82
C SER A 99 -14.12 1.97 2.22
N ASN A 100 -14.36 0.74 1.83
CA ASN A 100 -15.65 0.30 1.31
C ASN A 100 -16.48 -0.43 2.35
N LYS A 101 -16.16 -0.19 3.62
CA LYS A 101 -16.93 -0.61 4.78
C LYS A 101 -16.63 -2.00 5.29
N GLU A 102 -16.52 -2.99 4.44
CA GLU A 102 -16.13 -4.31 4.93
C GLU A 102 -15.26 -5.01 3.92
N ALA A 103 -14.34 -5.80 4.46
CA ALA A 103 -13.44 -6.58 3.64
C ALA A 103 -14.16 -7.82 3.13
N ASP A 104 -14.10 -8.04 1.83
CA ASP A 104 -14.67 -9.25 1.29
C ASP A 104 -13.61 -10.37 1.29
N ILE A 105 -14.01 -11.54 0.81
CA ILE A 105 -13.15 -12.69 0.87
C ILE A 105 -11.92 -12.56 -0.02
N TYR A 106 -12.07 -11.87 -1.15
CA TYR A 106 -10.94 -11.70 -2.07
C TYR A 106 -9.88 -10.78 -1.48
N GLU A 107 -10.33 -9.72 -0.83
CA GLU A 107 -9.42 -8.78 -0.19
C GLU A 107 -8.72 -9.41 1.00
N THR A 108 -9.46 -10.18 1.78
CA THR A 108 -8.88 -10.88 2.93
C THR A 108 -7.85 -11.90 2.48
N ASN A 109 -8.14 -12.62 1.39
CA ASN A 109 -7.19 -13.58 0.85
C ASN A 109 -5.93 -12.91 0.33
N LEU A 110 -6.09 -11.74 -0.30
CA LEU A 110 -4.94 -10.97 -0.74
C LEU A 110 -4.05 -10.62 0.45
N MET A 111 -4.64 -10.14 1.53
CA MET A 111 -3.85 -9.73 2.69
C MET A 111 -3.14 -10.91 3.34
N ARG A 112 -3.79 -12.07 3.37
CA ARG A 112 -3.15 -13.28 3.89
C ARG A 112 -1.95 -13.67 3.04
N ARG A 113 -2.10 -13.58 1.73
CA ARG A 113 -1.01 -13.89 0.81
C ARG A 113 0.14 -12.90 0.97
N LEU A 114 -0.19 -11.62 1.13
CA LEU A 114 0.81 -10.58 1.30
C LEU A 114 1.60 -10.76 2.59
N ALA A 115 0.94 -11.20 3.65
CA ALA A 115 1.66 -11.44 4.90
C ALA A 115 2.79 -12.41 4.69
N GLY A 116 2.54 -13.49 3.94
CA GLY A 116 3.59 -14.46 3.63
C GLY A 116 4.67 -13.88 2.73
N LEU A 117 4.26 -13.17 1.70
CA LEU A 117 5.22 -12.64 0.72
C LEU A 117 6.11 -11.54 1.30
N LEU A 118 5.59 -10.78 2.25
CA LEU A 118 6.34 -9.68 2.85
C LEU A 118 7.03 -10.07 4.15
N TYR A 119 6.90 -11.32 4.55
CA TYR A 119 7.49 -11.83 5.80
C TYR A 119 6.98 -11.04 7.01
N ILE A 120 5.68 -10.78 7.04
CA ILE A 120 5.04 -10.11 8.16
C ILE A 120 4.40 -11.17 9.04
N ASP A 121 4.70 -11.12 10.33
CA ASP A 121 4.11 -12.01 11.31
C ASP A 121 2.59 -11.89 11.27
N SER A 122 1.89 -13.01 11.28
CA SER A 122 0.43 -12.99 11.21
C SER A 122 -0.19 -12.25 12.40
N LYS A 123 0.46 -12.27 13.55
CA LYS A 123 -0.04 -11.51 14.71
C LYS A 123 0.03 -10.02 14.44
N ILE A 124 1.14 -9.55 13.89
CA ILE A 124 1.30 -8.13 13.53
C ILE A 124 0.25 -7.76 12.49
N MET A 125 0.07 -8.60 11.50
CA MET A 125 -0.92 -8.38 10.45
C MET A 125 -2.33 -8.25 11.05
N GLY A 126 -2.68 -9.15 11.95
CA GLY A 126 -3.98 -9.12 12.61
C GLY A 126 -4.17 -7.90 13.50
N ASP A 127 -3.10 -7.50 14.22
CA ASP A 127 -3.18 -6.33 15.08
C ASP A 127 -3.43 -5.06 14.26
N ILE A 128 -2.75 -4.94 13.14
CA ILE A 128 -2.94 -3.79 12.25
C ILE A 128 -4.37 -3.80 11.69
N LYS A 129 -4.84 -4.97 11.29
CA LYS A 129 -6.18 -5.12 10.76
C LYS A 129 -7.22 -4.61 11.76
N GLU A 130 -7.11 -5.05 13.01
CA GLU A 130 -8.07 -4.65 14.04
C GLU A 130 -7.99 -3.16 14.35
N LYS A 131 -6.79 -2.62 14.36
CA LYS A 131 -6.59 -1.21 14.59
C LYS A 131 -7.29 -0.37 13.52
N ILE A 132 -7.10 -0.74 12.27
CA ILE A 132 -7.70 0.00 11.16
C ILE A 132 -9.21 -0.20 11.12
N LYS A 133 -9.66 -1.41 11.39
CA LYS A 133 -11.09 -1.71 11.42
C LYS A 133 -11.81 -0.87 12.45
N LYS A 134 -11.25 -0.78 13.66
CA LYS A 134 -11.85 0.02 14.73
C LYS A 134 -11.87 1.50 14.36
N LYS A 135 -10.78 1.98 13.78
CA LYS A 135 -10.70 3.38 13.40
C LYS A 135 -11.77 3.71 12.36
N THR A 136 -11.93 2.86 11.37
CA THR A 136 -12.92 3.06 10.33
C THR A 136 -14.32 3.02 10.90
N TYR A 137 -14.60 2.06 11.77
CA TYR A 137 -15.90 1.94 12.41
C TYR A 137 -16.22 3.18 13.24
N ASN A 138 -15.25 3.65 14.02
CA ASN A 138 -15.45 4.83 14.86
C ASN A 138 -15.71 6.06 14.01
N ASP A 139 -14.99 6.21 12.91
CA ASP A 139 -15.19 7.33 12.01
C ASP A 139 -16.61 7.34 11.45
N LEU A 140 -17.13 6.17 11.14
CA LEU A 140 -18.49 6.07 10.63
C LEU A 140 -19.52 6.34 11.71
N CYS A 141 -19.27 5.88 12.92
CA CYS A 141 -20.22 6.03 14.01
C CYS A 141 -20.29 7.46 14.55
N CYS A 142 -19.19 8.19 14.47
CA CYS A 142 -19.12 9.52 15.04
C CYS A 142 -19.63 10.60 14.10
N LYS A 143 -20.08 10.22 12.95
CA LYS A 143 -20.67 11.15 12.01
C LYS A 143 -22.17 11.07 12.06
#